data_1e326bf082da93d9c036cd1ba342dfcd
#
_entry.id   1e326bf082da93d9c036cd1ba342dfcd
#
_cell.length_a   1.000
_cell.length_b   1.000
_cell.length_c   1.000
_cell.angle_alpha   90.00
_cell.angle_beta   90.00
_cell.angle_gamma   90.00
#
_symmetry.space_group_name_H-M   'P 1'
#
loop_
_entity.id
_entity.type
_entity.pdbx_description
1 polymer ?
#
loop_
_entity_poly.entity_id
_entity_poly.type
_entity_poly.pdbx_seq_one_letter_code
_entity_poly.pdbx_strand_id
1 'polypeptide(L)'
;MAGKFVIPYRKNGKNDGNDAEAICEAVGRPNMRFVPVKSAEQQAVLALHRTRQGFVTERTAVINRIRALLTEFGVVLPQSAEVVRRQTSGGAEGLPVLARRMVEDLRAHLRLLDERIAAYDREIEELAKQSEPTRRIMSIRGIGPLTAQAIVATVGDARDFESGRQFAAWLGLTPQQHSSGGKSRLGRITKRGDAYLRGLLVQGARSALHTAARH
;
A
#
# COMPACT_ATOMS: atom_id res chain seq x y z
N MET A 1 6.62 11.23 -16.44
CA MET A 1 7.98 10.73 -16.15
C MET A 1 8.22 10.70 -14.65
N ALA A 2 9.16 9.90 -14.15
CA ALA A 2 9.47 9.87 -12.72
C ALA A 2 10.42 11.03 -12.35
N GLY A 3 10.16 11.70 -11.21
CA GLY A 3 10.92 12.89 -10.77
C GLY A 3 12.45 12.68 -10.70
N LYS A 4 12.89 11.46 -10.38
CA LYS A 4 14.33 11.12 -10.35
C LYS A 4 15.06 11.34 -11.70
N PHE A 5 14.34 11.32 -12.81
CA PHE A 5 14.91 11.58 -14.14
C PHE A 5 14.93 13.07 -14.49
N VAL A 6 14.19 13.90 -13.74
CA VAL A 6 14.14 15.36 -13.89
C VAL A 6 15.18 16.04 -13.01
N ILE A 7 15.39 15.51 -11.79
CA ILE A 7 16.31 16.09 -10.80
C ILE A 7 17.70 16.44 -11.36
N PRO A 8 18.37 15.60 -12.21
CA PRO A 8 19.69 15.93 -12.76
C PRO A 8 19.72 17.22 -13.60
N TYR A 9 18.59 17.65 -14.13
CA TYR A 9 18.46 18.86 -14.96
C TYR A 9 18.03 20.09 -14.18
N ARG A 10 17.72 19.94 -12.88
CA ARG A 10 17.28 21.05 -12.05
C ARG A 10 18.45 21.95 -11.65
N LYS A 11 18.33 23.24 -11.92
CA LYS A 11 19.25 24.27 -11.44
C LYS A 11 19.14 24.44 -9.90
N ASN A 12 20.15 25.01 -9.31
CA ASN A 12 20.14 25.37 -7.89
C ASN A 12 19.01 26.38 -7.60
N GLY A 13 18.36 26.20 -6.46
CA GLY A 13 17.21 27.00 -6.07
C GLY A 13 15.87 26.29 -6.37
N LYS A 14 15.01 26.24 -5.35
CA LYS A 14 13.68 25.62 -5.46
C LYS A 14 12.68 26.70 -5.85
N ASN A 15 12.33 26.74 -7.14
CA ASN A 15 11.23 27.56 -7.66
C ASN A 15 10.59 26.84 -8.87
N ASP A 16 9.36 27.20 -9.18
CA ASP A 16 8.58 26.56 -10.24
C ASP A 16 9.20 26.75 -11.63
N GLY A 17 9.89 27.87 -11.87
CA GLY A 17 10.59 28.14 -13.12
C GLY A 17 11.73 27.14 -13.38
N ASN A 18 12.56 26.89 -12.37
CA ASN A 18 13.64 25.92 -12.46
C ASN A 18 13.11 24.48 -12.60
N ASP A 19 12.01 24.16 -11.96
CA ASP A 19 11.37 22.84 -12.09
C ASP A 19 10.74 22.67 -13.49
N ALA A 20 10.10 23.72 -14.04
CA ALA A 20 9.56 23.71 -15.40
C ALA A 20 10.68 23.56 -16.46
N GLU A 21 11.76 24.32 -16.34
CA GLU A 21 12.92 24.20 -17.23
C GLU A 21 13.52 22.80 -17.19
N ALA A 22 13.70 22.21 -16.00
CA ALA A 22 14.20 20.85 -15.82
C ALA A 22 13.28 19.80 -16.47
N ILE A 23 11.96 20.00 -16.40
CA ILE A 23 10.98 19.12 -17.07
C ILE A 23 11.12 19.24 -18.59
N CYS A 24 11.19 20.45 -19.14
CA CYS A 24 11.36 20.68 -20.57
C CYS A 24 12.64 20.03 -21.10
N GLU A 25 13.75 20.19 -20.39
CA GLU A 25 15.02 19.56 -20.75
C GLU A 25 14.93 18.02 -20.70
N ALA A 26 14.31 17.46 -19.66
CA ALA A 26 14.12 16.03 -19.52
C ALA A 26 13.24 15.45 -20.63
N VAL A 27 12.18 16.14 -21.04
CA VAL A 27 11.26 15.68 -22.11
C VAL A 27 11.98 15.51 -23.44
N GLY A 28 12.93 16.39 -23.78
CA GLY A 28 13.69 16.34 -25.03
C GLY A 28 14.70 15.19 -25.11
N ARG A 29 14.92 14.40 -24.05
CA ARG A 29 15.95 13.34 -24.02
C ARG A 29 15.46 12.04 -24.65
N PRO A 30 16.23 11.43 -25.58
CA PRO A 30 15.80 10.22 -26.33
C PRO A 30 15.55 8.98 -25.44
N ASN A 31 16.20 8.92 -24.28
CA ASN A 31 16.06 7.79 -23.34
C ASN A 31 15.04 8.04 -22.22
N MET A 32 14.24 9.10 -22.33
CA MET A 32 13.26 9.41 -21.31
C MET A 32 12.05 8.48 -21.40
N ARG A 33 11.73 7.82 -20.28
CA ARG A 33 10.55 6.95 -20.18
C ARG A 33 9.37 7.74 -19.63
N PHE A 34 8.31 7.81 -20.41
CA PHE A 34 7.05 8.41 -20.00
C PHE A 34 6.16 7.35 -19.36
N VAL A 35 5.39 7.79 -18.37
CA VAL A 35 4.33 6.96 -17.77
C VAL A 35 3.06 7.22 -18.58
N PRO A 36 2.34 6.18 -19.03
CA PRO A 36 1.08 6.36 -19.73
C PRO A 36 0.07 7.09 -18.84
N VAL A 37 -0.73 7.96 -19.47
CA VAL A 37 -1.81 8.68 -18.78
C VAL A 37 -2.90 7.67 -18.45
N LYS A 38 -3.29 7.63 -17.18
CA LYS A 38 -4.36 6.76 -16.70
C LYS A 38 -5.72 7.31 -17.13
N SER A 39 -6.65 6.41 -17.49
CA SER A 39 -8.04 6.82 -17.72
C SER A 39 -8.70 7.30 -16.41
N ALA A 40 -9.84 7.98 -16.54
CA ALA A 40 -10.62 8.43 -15.39
C ALA A 40 -11.06 7.25 -14.51
N GLU A 41 -11.44 6.13 -15.14
CA GLU A 41 -11.83 4.89 -14.46
C GLU A 41 -10.66 4.27 -13.70
N GLN A 42 -9.48 4.20 -14.33
CA GLN A 42 -8.26 3.73 -13.65
C GLN A 42 -7.90 4.60 -12.44
N GLN A 43 -8.05 5.92 -12.60
CA GLN A 43 -7.80 6.87 -11.51
C GLN A 43 -8.82 6.69 -10.37
N ALA A 44 -10.11 6.47 -10.70
CA ALA A 44 -11.16 6.21 -9.71
C ALA A 44 -10.88 4.93 -8.91
N VAL A 45 -10.49 3.84 -9.59
CA VAL A 45 -10.10 2.59 -8.92
C VAL A 45 -8.90 2.80 -8.00
N LEU A 46 -7.89 3.53 -8.44
CA LEU A 46 -6.74 3.86 -7.58
C LEU A 46 -7.12 4.75 -6.39
N ALA A 47 -8.08 5.67 -6.57
CA ALA A 47 -8.61 6.47 -5.48
C ALA A 47 -9.37 5.60 -4.47
N LEU A 48 -10.18 4.64 -4.93
CA LEU A 48 -10.86 3.63 -4.11
C LEU A 48 -9.85 2.88 -3.22
N HIS A 49 -8.78 2.34 -3.81
CA HIS A 49 -7.71 1.66 -3.06
C HIS A 49 -7.04 2.57 -2.02
N ARG A 50 -6.74 3.82 -2.38
CA ARG A 50 -6.10 4.79 -1.45
C ARG A 50 -7.02 5.14 -0.29
N THR A 51 -8.30 5.36 -0.55
CA THR A 51 -9.31 5.66 0.48
C THR A 51 -9.45 4.50 1.45
N ARG A 52 -9.58 3.28 0.92
CA ARG A 52 -9.59 2.07 1.74
C ARG A 52 -8.33 1.95 2.60
N GLN A 53 -7.15 2.17 2.01
CA GLN A 53 -5.88 2.10 2.75
C GLN A 53 -5.80 3.18 3.84
N GLY A 54 -6.35 4.36 3.60
CA GLY A 54 -6.51 5.40 4.61
C GLY A 54 -7.29 4.91 5.82
N PHE A 55 -8.47 4.31 5.61
CA PHE A 55 -9.27 3.73 6.69
C PHE A 55 -8.54 2.59 7.43
N VAL A 56 -7.78 1.75 6.75
CA VAL A 56 -6.95 0.70 7.39
C VAL A 56 -5.87 1.31 8.28
N THR A 57 -5.23 2.38 7.84
CA THR A 57 -4.23 3.11 8.63
C THR A 57 -4.86 3.76 9.86
N GLU A 58 -5.99 4.43 9.68
CA GLU A 58 -6.75 5.06 10.75
C GLU A 58 -7.25 4.02 11.77
N ARG A 59 -7.79 2.90 11.32
CA ARG A 59 -8.16 1.77 12.16
C ARG A 59 -7.01 1.32 13.06
N THR A 60 -5.82 1.17 12.49
CA THR A 60 -4.64 0.77 13.24
C THR A 60 -4.26 1.82 14.29
N ALA A 61 -4.35 3.10 13.93
CA ALA A 61 -4.11 4.20 14.87
C ALA A 61 -5.11 4.23 16.02
N VAL A 62 -6.41 4.01 15.74
CA VAL A 62 -7.47 3.91 16.76
C VAL A 62 -7.23 2.74 17.70
N ILE A 63 -6.89 1.54 17.18
CA ILE A 63 -6.55 0.37 17.98
C ILE A 63 -5.40 0.67 18.94
N ASN A 64 -4.33 1.29 18.44
CA ASN A 64 -3.18 1.66 19.26
C ASN A 64 -3.52 2.73 20.31
N ARG A 65 -4.40 3.68 19.98
CA ARG A 65 -4.89 4.69 20.91
C ARG A 65 -5.72 4.09 22.05
N ILE A 66 -6.59 3.12 21.74
CA ILE A 66 -7.36 2.38 22.77
C ILE A 66 -6.39 1.64 23.69
N ARG A 67 -5.37 0.96 23.15
CA ARG A 67 -4.37 0.26 23.96
C ARG A 67 -3.60 1.19 24.86
N ALA A 68 -3.08 2.29 24.30
CA ALA A 68 -2.33 3.28 25.08
C ALA A 68 -3.17 3.81 26.25
N LEU A 69 -4.40 4.21 25.98
CA LEU A 69 -5.33 4.71 27.01
C LEU A 69 -5.59 3.66 28.10
N LEU A 70 -5.85 2.41 27.74
CA LEU A 70 -6.08 1.33 28.72
C LEU A 70 -4.82 1.02 29.54
N THR A 71 -3.65 1.08 28.92
CA THR A 71 -2.37 0.83 29.61
C THR A 71 -2.07 1.87 30.70
N GLU A 72 -2.47 3.12 30.50
CA GLU A 72 -2.33 4.18 31.54
C GLU A 72 -3.14 3.85 32.82
N PHE A 73 -4.18 3.03 32.71
CA PHE A 73 -4.97 2.54 33.84
C PHE A 73 -4.61 1.11 34.27
N GLY A 74 -3.45 0.59 33.85
CA GLY A 74 -2.96 -0.76 34.20
C GLY A 74 -3.61 -1.90 33.43
N VAL A 75 -4.45 -1.63 32.44
CA VAL A 75 -5.10 -2.66 31.62
C VAL A 75 -4.26 -2.92 30.37
N VAL A 76 -3.49 -4.04 30.39
CA VAL A 76 -2.64 -4.43 29.26
C VAL A 76 -3.38 -5.43 28.37
N LEU A 77 -3.60 -5.02 27.11
CA LEU A 77 -4.21 -5.88 26.10
C LEU A 77 -3.15 -6.59 25.23
N PRO A 78 -3.39 -7.87 24.86
CA PRO A 78 -2.57 -8.57 23.87
C PRO A 78 -2.50 -7.84 22.53
N GLN A 79 -1.47 -8.13 21.71
CA GLN A 79 -1.23 -7.42 20.44
C GLN A 79 -2.32 -7.64 19.38
N SER A 80 -3.18 -8.65 19.52
CA SER A 80 -4.24 -8.92 18.56
C SER A 80 -5.28 -7.80 18.48
N ALA A 81 -5.56 -7.32 17.27
CA ALA A 81 -6.64 -6.35 17.02
C ALA A 81 -8.02 -6.91 17.41
N GLU A 82 -8.20 -8.23 17.28
CA GLU A 82 -9.43 -8.94 17.65
C GLU A 82 -9.70 -8.85 19.15
N VAL A 83 -8.65 -8.92 19.98
CA VAL A 83 -8.79 -8.75 21.43
C VAL A 83 -9.30 -7.36 21.77
N VAL A 84 -8.83 -6.31 21.10
CA VAL A 84 -9.32 -4.94 21.29
C VAL A 84 -10.81 -4.82 20.93
N ARG A 85 -11.27 -5.58 19.93
CA ARG A 85 -12.69 -5.63 19.54
C ARG A 85 -13.56 -6.39 20.54
N ARG A 86 -13.08 -7.53 21.05
CA ARG A 86 -13.85 -8.45 21.90
C ARG A 86 -13.85 -8.08 23.37
N GLN A 87 -12.74 -7.65 23.93
CA GLN A 87 -12.59 -7.33 25.36
C GLN A 87 -13.25 -6.01 25.75
N THR A 88 -14.43 -5.80 25.26
CA THR A 88 -15.12 -4.53 25.34
C THR A 88 -15.92 -4.35 26.62
N SER A 89 -16.28 -5.41 27.32
CA SER A 89 -17.19 -5.31 28.47
C SER A 89 -16.50 -5.51 29.82
N GLY A 90 -15.48 -6.36 29.93
CA GLY A 90 -14.87 -6.67 31.22
C GLY A 90 -13.64 -5.84 31.61
N GLY A 91 -12.94 -5.22 30.65
CA GLY A 91 -11.73 -4.42 30.92
C GLY A 91 -11.99 -2.95 31.26
N ALA A 92 -13.23 -2.48 31.15
CA ALA A 92 -13.60 -1.08 31.43
C ALA A 92 -14.26 -0.86 32.79
N GLU A 93 -14.59 -1.91 33.53
CA GLU A 93 -15.36 -1.80 34.78
C GLU A 93 -14.63 -1.06 35.90
N GLY A 94 -13.28 -1.09 35.92
CA GLY A 94 -12.45 -0.36 36.89
C GLY A 94 -12.01 1.03 36.44
N LEU A 95 -12.36 1.48 35.24
CA LEU A 95 -11.91 2.77 34.71
C LEU A 95 -12.72 3.94 35.29
N PRO A 96 -12.10 5.11 35.53
CA PRO A 96 -12.82 6.35 35.79
C PRO A 96 -13.86 6.64 34.68
N VAL A 97 -14.98 7.27 35.06
CA VAL A 97 -16.10 7.54 34.14
C VAL A 97 -15.65 8.22 32.85
N LEU A 98 -14.75 9.21 32.94
CA LEU A 98 -14.23 9.93 31.78
C LEU A 98 -13.41 9.01 30.85
N ALA A 99 -12.55 8.18 31.42
CA ALA A 99 -11.74 7.24 30.64
C ALA A 99 -12.62 6.19 29.92
N ARG A 100 -13.64 5.69 30.62
CA ARG A 100 -14.62 4.76 30.04
C ARG A 100 -15.32 5.37 28.82
N ARG A 101 -15.82 6.61 28.95
CA ARG A 101 -16.47 7.32 27.83
C ARG A 101 -15.52 7.47 26.63
N MET A 102 -14.27 7.86 26.85
CA MET A 102 -13.28 7.99 25.76
C MET A 102 -13.03 6.64 25.07
N VAL A 103 -12.93 5.54 25.82
CA VAL A 103 -12.77 4.20 25.24
C VAL A 103 -14.01 3.82 24.42
N GLU A 104 -15.22 4.11 24.91
CA GLU A 104 -16.48 3.84 24.19
C GLU A 104 -16.57 4.63 22.87
N ASP A 105 -16.20 5.90 22.86
CA ASP A 105 -16.15 6.74 21.66
C ASP A 105 -15.17 6.19 20.64
N LEU A 106 -13.96 5.83 21.05
CA LEU A 106 -12.94 5.22 20.18
C LEU A 106 -13.40 3.88 19.60
N ARG A 107 -14.14 3.10 20.37
CA ARG A 107 -14.74 1.83 19.91
C ARG A 107 -15.86 2.02 18.90
N ALA A 108 -16.72 3.01 19.13
CA ALA A 108 -17.74 3.36 18.15
C ALA A 108 -17.09 3.75 16.81
N HIS A 109 -16.03 4.56 16.87
CA HIS A 109 -15.26 4.93 15.69
C HIS A 109 -14.57 3.72 15.03
N LEU A 110 -14.02 2.79 15.81
CA LEU A 110 -13.41 1.56 15.30
C LEU A 110 -14.41 0.69 14.52
N ARG A 111 -15.64 0.53 15.05
CA ARG A 111 -16.72 -0.20 14.35
C ARG A 111 -17.07 0.44 13.01
N LEU A 112 -17.22 1.77 12.99
CA LEU A 112 -17.51 2.51 11.76
C LEU A 112 -16.38 2.32 10.71
N LEU A 113 -15.11 2.32 11.14
CA LEU A 113 -13.99 2.06 10.24
C LEU A 113 -14.01 0.63 9.69
N ASP A 114 -14.31 -0.36 10.53
CA ASP A 114 -14.41 -1.76 10.07
C ASP A 114 -15.55 -1.93 9.05
N GLU A 115 -16.71 -1.30 9.26
CA GLU A 115 -17.83 -1.31 8.31
C GLU A 115 -17.47 -0.66 6.98
N ARG A 116 -16.80 0.49 7.01
CA ARG A 116 -16.34 1.19 5.80
C ARG A 116 -15.32 0.34 5.04
N ILE A 117 -14.31 -0.21 5.72
CA ILE A 117 -13.32 -1.08 5.09
C ILE A 117 -13.99 -2.26 4.42
N ALA A 118 -14.95 -2.92 5.10
CA ALA A 118 -15.69 -4.05 4.55
C ALA A 118 -16.54 -3.67 3.32
N ALA A 119 -17.11 -2.45 3.30
CA ALA A 119 -17.83 -1.94 2.14
C ALA A 119 -16.91 -1.75 0.93
N TYR A 120 -15.75 -1.12 1.13
CA TYR A 120 -14.74 -0.95 0.07
C TYR A 120 -14.14 -2.28 -0.39
N ASP A 121 -13.96 -3.25 0.52
CA ASP A 121 -13.49 -4.60 0.14
C ASP A 121 -14.48 -5.28 -0.80
N ARG A 122 -15.79 -5.21 -0.51
CA ARG A 122 -16.84 -5.75 -1.40
C ARG A 122 -16.85 -5.06 -2.76
N GLU A 123 -16.75 -3.74 -2.80
CA GLU A 123 -16.72 -2.97 -4.05
C GLU A 123 -15.51 -3.35 -4.92
N ILE A 124 -14.33 -3.47 -4.33
CA ILE A 124 -13.12 -3.93 -5.02
C ILE A 124 -13.28 -5.36 -5.53
N GLU A 125 -13.91 -6.24 -4.75
CA GLU A 125 -14.17 -7.62 -5.16
C GLU A 125 -15.14 -7.69 -6.35
N GLU A 126 -16.21 -6.90 -6.36
CA GLU A 126 -17.14 -6.84 -7.47
C GLU A 126 -16.48 -6.29 -8.75
N LEU A 127 -15.70 -5.22 -8.65
CA LEU A 127 -14.91 -4.71 -9.77
C LEU A 127 -13.91 -5.74 -10.30
N ALA A 128 -13.30 -6.52 -9.39
CA ALA A 128 -12.36 -7.57 -9.78
C ALA A 128 -13.04 -8.70 -10.57
N LYS A 129 -14.26 -9.08 -10.20
CA LYS A 129 -15.06 -10.11 -10.91
C LYS A 129 -15.46 -9.65 -12.32
N GLN A 130 -15.70 -8.36 -12.51
CA GLN A 130 -16.12 -7.79 -13.80
C GLN A 130 -14.95 -7.60 -14.79
N SER A 131 -13.73 -7.55 -14.31
CA SER A 131 -12.52 -7.29 -15.09
C SER A 131 -11.85 -8.60 -15.52
N GLU A 132 -11.81 -8.89 -16.84
CA GLU A 132 -11.11 -10.08 -17.37
C GLU A 132 -9.60 -10.06 -17.02
N PRO A 133 -8.83 -8.96 -17.20
CA PRO A 133 -7.44 -8.93 -16.81
C PRO A 133 -7.24 -9.22 -15.33
N THR A 134 -8.13 -8.73 -14.46
CA THR A 134 -8.06 -8.97 -13.02
C THR A 134 -8.29 -10.44 -12.68
N ARG A 135 -9.32 -11.07 -13.27
CA ARG A 135 -9.60 -12.51 -13.09
C ARG A 135 -8.42 -13.38 -13.52
N ARG A 136 -7.77 -13.02 -14.61
CA ARG A 136 -6.58 -13.73 -15.13
C ARG A 136 -5.41 -13.68 -14.15
N ILE A 137 -5.15 -12.53 -13.53
CA ILE A 137 -4.09 -12.37 -12.51
C ILE A 137 -4.46 -13.11 -11.22
N MET A 138 -5.73 -13.18 -10.84
CA MET A 138 -6.20 -13.92 -9.66
C MET A 138 -5.96 -15.44 -9.74
N SER A 139 -5.70 -16.01 -10.92
CA SER A 139 -5.30 -17.42 -11.06
C SER A 139 -3.91 -17.70 -10.43
N ILE A 140 -3.12 -16.67 -10.18
CA ILE A 140 -1.80 -16.81 -9.56
C ILE A 140 -1.98 -16.99 -8.05
N ARG A 141 -1.41 -18.08 -7.48
CA ARG A 141 -1.50 -18.35 -6.05
C ARG A 141 -0.95 -17.18 -5.22
N GLY A 142 -1.72 -16.73 -4.24
CA GLY A 142 -1.38 -15.61 -3.37
C GLY A 142 -1.83 -14.25 -3.89
N ILE A 143 -2.46 -14.19 -5.06
CA ILE A 143 -3.04 -12.95 -5.59
C ILE A 143 -4.57 -13.03 -5.47
N GLY A 144 -5.12 -12.29 -4.51
CA GLY A 144 -6.56 -12.10 -4.34
C GLY A 144 -7.10 -10.87 -5.10
N PRO A 145 -8.43 -10.63 -5.01
CA PRO A 145 -9.10 -9.54 -5.72
C PRO A 145 -8.46 -8.18 -5.49
N LEU A 146 -8.15 -7.85 -4.25
CA LEU A 146 -7.51 -6.59 -3.86
C LEU A 146 -6.16 -6.37 -4.57
N THR A 147 -5.30 -7.40 -4.57
CA THR A 147 -3.98 -7.32 -5.20
C THR A 147 -4.08 -7.27 -6.71
N ALA A 148 -4.93 -8.12 -7.30
CA ALA A 148 -5.12 -8.18 -8.74
C ALA A 148 -5.67 -6.86 -9.31
N GLN A 149 -6.69 -6.29 -8.65
CA GLN A 149 -7.27 -5.01 -9.06
C GLN A 149 -6.27 -3.87 -8.93
N ALA A 150 -5.48 -3.84 -7.84
CA ALA A 150 -4.42 -2.85 -7.66
C ALA A 150 -3.35 -2.95 -8.76
N ILE A 151 -2.95 -4.17 -9.18
CA ILE A 151 -2.01 -4.38 -10.28
C ILE A 151 -2.57 -3.79 -11.57
N VAL A 152 -3.78 -4.19 -11.97
CA VAL A 152 -4.39 -3.77 -13.23
C VAL A 152 -4.56 -2.25 -13.28
N ALA A 153 -5.08 -1.64 -12.21
CA ALA A 153 -5.26 -0.19 -12.14
C ALA A 153 -3.94 0.59 -12.13
N THR A 154 -2.88 0.03 -11.54
CA THR A 154 -1.59 0.71 -11.44
C THR A 154 -0.76 0.56 -12.71
N VAL A 155 -0.74 -0.63 -13.29
CA VAL A 155 0.09 -0.98 -14.45
C VAL A 155 -0.52 -0.41 -15.75
N GLY A 156 -1.83 -0.55 -15.94
CA GLY A 156 -2.47 -0.22 -17.20
C GLY A 156 -2.18 -1.28 -18.26
N ASP A 157 -1.13 -1.11 -19.06
CA ASP A 157 -0.73 -2.07 -20.09
C ASP A 157 0.52 -2.87 -19.65
N ALA A 158 0.38 -4.18 -19.57
CA ALA A 158 1.49 -5.08 -19.21
C ALA A 158 2.59 -5.13 -20.29
N ARG A 159 2.28 -4.73 -21.53
CA ARG A 159 3.24 -4.65 -22.65
C ARG A 159 4.29 -3.55 -22.47
N ASP A 160 4.07 -2.62 -21.53
CA ASP A 160 5.07 -1.62 -21.13
C ASP A 160 6.31 -2.26 -20.47
N PHE A 161 6.24 -3.55 -20.12
CA PHE A 161 7.32 -4.30 -19.51
C PHE A 161 7.82 -5.42 -20.43
N GLU A 162 9.09 -5.37 -20.79
CA GLU A 162 9.75 -6.38 -21.62
C GLU A 162 9.88 -7.74 -20.90
N SER A 163 9.87 -7.73 -19.56
CA SER A 163 10.04 -8.93 -18.74
C SER A 163 9.52 -8.76 -17.32
N GLY A 164 9.28 -9.87 -16.62
CA GLY A 164 8.97 -9.85 -15.19
C GLY A 164 10.08 -9.25 -14.32
N ARG A 165 11.34 -9.31 -14.76
CA ARG A 165 12.48 -8.64 -14.09
C ARG A 165 12.34 -7.13 -14.15
N GLN A 166 11.92 -6.59 -15.28
CA GLN A 166 11.69 -5.15 -15.44
C GLN A 166 10.51 -4.70 -14.58
N PHE A 167 9.44 -5.47 -14.52
CA PHE A 167 8.31 -5.24 -13.61
C PHE A 167 8.75 -5.28 -12.14
N ALA A 168 9.54 -6.27 -11.73
CA ALA A 168 10.10 -6.34 -10.38
C ALA A 168 10.99 -5.14 -10.03
N ALA A 169 11.79 -4.66 -10.97
CA ALA A 169 12.61 -3.46 -10.81
C ALA A 169 11.75 -2.20 -10.66
N TRP A 170 10.68 -2.09 -11.45
CA TRP A 170 9.72 -1.00 -11.37
C TRP A 170 9.00 -0.97 -10.01
N LEU A 171 8.66 -2.12 -9.45
CA LEU A 171 8.11 -2.27 -8.10
C LEU A 171 9.12 -2.02 -6.98
N GLY A 172 10.41 -1.93 -7.33
CA GLY A 172 11.47 -1.77 -6.34
C GLY A 172 11.77 -3.03 -5.54
N LEU A 173 11.52 -4.22 -6.11
CA LEU A 173 11.80 -5.53 -5.52
C LEU A 173 13.22 -6.04 -5.86
N THR A 174 13.91 -5.40 -6.81
CA THR A 174 15.29 -5.76 -7.15
C THR A 174 16.29 -5.19 -6.13
N PRO A 175 17.39 -5.89 -5.85
CA PRO A 175 18.44 -5.41 -4.96
C PRO A 175 19.08 -4.09 -5.45
N GLN A 176 19.48 -3.25 -4.50
CA GLN A 176 20.42 -2.16 -4.80
C GLN A 176 21.78 -2.76 -5.15
N GLN A 177 22.45 -2.19 -6.15
CA GLN A 177 23.76 -2.62 -6.55
C GLN A 177 24.78 -1.51 -6.25
N HIS A 178 25.80 -1.87 -5.51
CA HIS A 178 26.96 -1.03 -5.15
C HIS A 178 28.25 -1.70 -5.63
N SER A 179 28.28 -2.08 -6.91
CA SER A 179 29.40 -2.81 -7.50
C SER A 179 30.40 -1.82 -8.10
N SER A 180 31.67 -2.04 -7.83
CA SER A 180 32.79 -1.30 -8.41
C SER A 180 34.01 -2.24 -8.62
N GLY A 181 34.82 -1.99 -9.63
CA GLY A 181 36.05 -2.75 -9.88
C GLY A 181 35.84 -4.26 -10.02
N GLY A 182 34.76 -4.70 -10.69
CA GLY A 182 34.43 -6.12 -10.91
C GLY A 182 33.88 -6.87 -9.67
N LYS A 183 33.81 -6.23 -8.51
CA LYS A 183 33.24 -6.83 -7.30
C LYS A 183 31.74 -6.54 -7.21
N SER A 184 30.90 -7.58 -7.28
CA SER A 184 29.46 -7.45 -7.11
C SER A 184 29.10 -7.31 -5.63
N ARG A 185 28.44 -6.19 -5.28
CA ARG A 185 27.91 -5.95 -3.93
C ARG A 185 26.43 -5.60 -4.03
N LEU A 186 25.58 -6.58 -3.66
CA LEU A 186 24.13 -6.42 -3.63
C LEU A 186 23.68 -6.01 -2.22
N GLY A 187 22.82 -5.01 -2.17
CA GLY A 187 22.17 -4.53 -0.95
C GLY A 187 20.76 -5.06 -0.80
N ARG A 188 19.97 -4.37 0.03
CA ARG A 188 18.54 -4.63 0.21
C ARG A 188 17.77 -4.23 -1.06
N ILE A 189 16.49 -4.63 -1.16
CA ILE A 189 15.59 -4.18 -2.24
C ILE A 189 15.54 -2.65 -2.32
N THR A 190 15.42 -2.10 -3.53
CA THR A 190 15.49 -0.64 -3.76
C THR A 190 14.34 0.13 -3.12
N LYS A 191 13.16 -0.49 -3.00
CA LYS A 191 11.90 0.13 -2.51
C LYS A 191 11.47 1.40 -3.28
N ARG A 192 12.00 1.61 -4.49
CA ARG A 192 11.76 2.84 -5.29
C ARG A 192 10.39 2.88 -5.98
N GLY A 193 9.70 1.73 -6.09
CA GLY A 193 8.39 1.63 -6.71
C GLY A 193 7.24 1.90 -5.74
N ASP A 194 6.01 1.62 -6.21
CA ASP A 194 4.79 1.77 -5.43
C ASP A 194 4.82 0.91 -4.16
N ALA A 195 4.79 1.58 -3.00
CA ALA A 195 4.89 0.92 -1.70
C ALA A 195 3.64 0.10 -1.36
N TYR A 196 2.46 0.56 -1.78
CA TYR A 196 1.20 -0.13 -1.54
C TYR A 196 1.15 -1.44 -2.31
N LEU A 197 1.37 -1.38 -3.63
CA LEU A 197 1.37 -2.56 -4.49
C LEU A 197 2.45 -3.57 -4.10
N ARG A 198 3.65 -3.09 -3.78
CA ARG A 198 4.73 -3.95 -3.25
C ARG A 198 4.33 -4.63 -1.96
N GLY A 199 3.67 -3.92 -1.04
CA GLY A 199 3.16 -4.47 0.22
C GLY A 199 2.16 -5.60 -0.02
N LEU A 200 1.18 -5.39 -0.91
CA LEU A 200 0.19 -6.40 -1.27
C LEU A 200 0.84 -7.66 -1.86
N LEU A 201 1.78 -7.50 -2.79
CA LEU A 201 2.49 -8.62 -3.41
C LEU A 201 3.34 -9.41 -2.41
N VAL A 202 4.03 -8.74 -1.50
CA VAL A 202 4.81 -9.39 -0.43
C VAL A 202 3.90 -10.19 0.50
N GLN A 203 2.74 -9.63 0.89
CA GLN A 203 1.78 -10.36 1.73
C GLN A 203 1.17 -11.57 0.99
N GLY A 204 0.84 -11.41 -0.28
CA GLY A 204 0.36 -12.51 -1.13
C GLY A 204 1.38 -13.64 -1.26
N ALA A 205 2.64 -13.31 -1.52
CA ALA A 205 3.73 -14.28 -1.60
C ALA A 205 3.95 -15.03 -0.25
N ARG A 206 3.89 -14.31 0.88
CA ARG A 206 3.99 -14.94 2.22
C ARG A 206 2.83 -15.91 2.47
N SER A 207 1.61 -15.52 2.11
CA SER A 207 0.43 -16.39 2.22
C SER A 207 0.58 -17.65 1.37
N ALA A 208 1.04 -17.51 0.12
CA ALA A 208 1.28 -18.63 -0.78
C ALA A 208 2.33 -19.60 -0.24
N LEU A 209 3.45 -19.09 0.27
CA LEU A 209 4.52 -19.88 0.88
C LEU A 209 4.04 -20.64 2.13
N HIS A 210 3.28 -19.97 3.00
CA HIS A 210 2.75 -20.57 4.21
C HIS A 210 1.77 -21.71 3.91
N THR A 211 0.97 -21.56 2.86
CA THR A 211 0.05 -22.62 2.41
C THR A 211 0.82 -23.78 1.75
N ALA A 212 1.85 -23.49 0.95
CA ALA A 212 2.65 -24.51 0.29
C ALA A 212 3.49 -25.36 1.28
N ALA A 213 3.90 -24.78 2.42
CA ALA A 213 4.67 -25.49 3.45
C ALA A 213 3.80 -26.44 4.32
N ARG A 214 2.47 -26.41 4.18
CA ARG A 214 1.52 -27.26 4.91
C ARG A 214 1.02 -28.45 4.10
N HIS A 215 1.37 -28.50 2.83
CA HIS A 215 1.10 -29.59 1.88
C HIS A 215 2.40 -30.24 1.42
#